data_89c162887c755a36ce5400e51d323392
#
_entry.id   89c162887c755a36ce5400e51d323392
#
_cell.length_a   1.000
_cell.length_b   1.000
_cell.length_c   1.000
_cell.angle_alpha   90.00
_cell.angle_beta   90.00
_cell.angle_gamma   90.00
#
_symmetry.space_group_name_H-M   'P 1'
#
loop_
_entity.id
_entity.type
_entity.pdbx_description
1 polymer ?
#
loop_
_entity_poly.entity_id
_entity_poly.type
_entity_poly.pdbx_seq_one_letter_code
_entity_poly.pdbx_strand_id
1 'polypeptide(L)'
;TYSQQDMDAAQQLAIQQQVESSLTFMKYAFATMVFFSASVITFMTSKLAAIILRRVGMPVEELPPCGKWQMPKWAPFLLAIGIILNYWANVKGIEIAMWIGPNLVLAGAVLCAIQGVACVWSIFESYRVGKSWRTIVLAVLLLMFPQTIVVLGIIDSIFDLRRHFSERSNQTKY
;
A
#
# COMPACT_ATOMS: atom_id res chain seq x y z
N THR A 1 32.12 -32.53 6.31
CA THR A 1 30.89 -33.13 5.72
C THR A 1 29.68 -32.99 6.63
N TYR A 2 29.83 -33.17 7.97
CA TYR A 2 28.72 -33.00 8.92
C TYR A 2 28.18 -31.58 9.01
N SER A 3 29.01 -30.55 8.95
CA SER A 3 28.60 -29.13 9.06
C SER A 3 27.77 -28.62 7.89
N GLN A 4 27.94 -29.15 6.67
CA GLN A 4 27.13 -28.79 5.52
C GLN A 4 25.73 -29.40 5.58
N GLN A 5 25.62 -30.64 6.05
CA GLN A 5 24.35 -31.35 6.17
C GLN A 5 23.45 -30.74 7.27
N ASP A 6 24.05 -30.23 8.37
CA ASP A 6 23.34 -29.53 9.44
C ASP A 6 22.88 -28.10 8.98
N MET A 7 23.69 -27.42 8.16
CA MET A 7 23.29 -26.15 7.57
C MET A 7 22.14 -26.29 6.57
N ASP A 8 22.15 -27.34 5.76
CA ASP A 8 21.07 -27.64 4.82
C ASP A 8 19.76 -27.98 5.55
N ALA A 9 19.83 -28.73 6.65
CA ALA A 9 18.68 -29.06 7.48
C ALA A 9 18.10 -27.82 8.18
N ALA A 10 18.94 -26.93 8.71
CA ALA A 10 18.52 -25.68 9.33
C ALA A 10 17.88 -24.72 8.31
N GLN A 11 18.43 -24.64 7.11
CA GLN A 11 17.84 -23.85 6.02
C GLN A 11 16.49 -24.40 5.56
N GLN A 12 16.35 -25.72 5.44
CA GLN A 12 15.08 -26.36 5.09
C GLN A 12 14.01 -26.10 6.15
N LEU A 13 14.35 -26.18 7.43
CA LEU A 13 13.44 -25.86 8.54
C LEU A 13 13.01 -24.38 8.50
N ALA A 14 13.94 -23.46 8.27
CA ALA A 14 13.63 -22.05 8.17
C ALA A 14 12.70 -21.75 6.98
N ILE A 15 12.93 -22.38 5.83
CA ILE A 15 12.06 -22.26 4.65
C ILE A 15 10.67 -22.84 4.95
N GLN A 16 10.58 -24.00 5.58
CA GLN A 16 9.29 -24.60 5.95
C GLN A 16 8.50 -23.68 6.90
N GLN A 17 9.14 -23.16 7.94
CA GLN A 17 8.50 -22.23 8.87
C GLN A 17 8.02 -20.94 8.16
N GLN A 18 8.80 -20.43 7.23
CA GLN A 18 8.41 -19.24 6.45
C GLN A 18 7.23 -19.53 5.52
N VAL A 19 7.20 -20.69 4.89
CA VAL A 19 6.08 -21.13 4.05
C VAL A 19 4.82 -21.32 4.87
N GLU A 20 4.89 -22.01 6.02
CA GLU A 20 3.75 -22.22 6.91
C GLU A 20 3.19 -20.90 7.45
N SER A 21 4.05 -19.98 7.87
CA SER A 21 3.63 -18.65 8.33
C SER A 21 2.96 -17.84 7.22
N SER A 22 3.49 -17.91 5.99
CA SER A 22 2.91 -17.26 4.83
C SER A 22 1.55 -17.84 4.45
N LEU A 23 1.41 -19.17 4.45
CA LEU A 23 0.14 -19.85 4.19
C LEU A 23 -0.91 -19.50 5.25
N THR A 24 -0.50 -19.46 6.51
CA THR A 24 -1.36 -19.10 7.63
C THR A 24 -1.84 -17.65 7.49
N PHE A 25 -0.94 -16.73 7.17
CA PHE A 25 -1.28 -15.34 6.90
C PHE A 25 -2.28 -15.22 5.72
N MET A 26 -2.01 -15.91 4.60
CA MET A 26 -2.90 -15.92 3.43
C MET A 26 -4.29 -16.45 3.78
N LYS A 27 -4.38 -17.52 4.57
CA LYS A 27 -5.65 -18.09 5.04
C LYS A 27 -6.49 -17.07 5.80
N TYR A 28 -5.89 -16.36 6.74
CA TYR A 28 -6.60 -15.39 7.58
C TYR A 28 -6.87 -14.07 6.86
N ALA A 29 -5.99 -13.62 5.95
CA ALA A 29 -6.13 -12.39 5.19
C ALA A 29 -6.94 -12.55 3.90
N PHE A 30 -7.42 -13.75 3.58
CA PHE A 30 -8.07 -14.09 2.30
C PHE A 30 -9.23 -13.15 1.96
N ALA A 31 -10.11 -12.87 2.92
CA ALA A 31 -11.27 -12.00 2.71
C ALA A 31 -10.86 -10.58 2.28
N THR A 32 -9.84 -10.03 2.93
CA THR A 32 -9.31 -8.70 2.60
C THR A 32 -8.61 -8.71 1.23
N MET A 33 -7.86 -9.77 0.90
CA MET A 33 -7.23 -9.92 -0.42
C MET A 33 -8.26 -9.95 -1.55
N VAL A 34 -9.35 -10.70 -1.39
CA VAL A 34 -10.45 -10.76 -2.36
C VAL A 34 -11.10 -9.39 -2.52
N PHE A 35 -11.39 -8.70 -1.41
CA PHE A 35 -11.97 -7.36 -1.44
C PHE A 35 -11.10 -6.36 -2.20
N PHE A 36 -9.80 -6.32 -1.93
CA PHE A 36 -8.88 -5.42 -2.64
C PHE A 36 -8.68 -5.80 -4.09
N SER A 37 -8.60 -7.09 -4.41
CA SER A 37 -8.54 -7.55 -5.81
C SER A 37 -9.76 -7.11 -6.61
N ALA A 38 -10.95 -7.29 -6.05
CA ALA A 38 -12.21 -6.83 -6.66
C ALA A 38 -12.21 -5.30 -6.82
N SER A 39 -11.73 -4.55 -5.82
CA SER A 39 -11.63 -3.09 -5.88
C SER A 39 -10.69 -2.62 -7.00
N VAL A 40 -9.54 -3.27 -7.16
CA VAL A 40 -8.60 -2.96 -8.25
C VAL A 40 -9.22 -3.25 -9.61
N ILE A 41 -9.86 -4.40 -9.78
CA ILE A 41 -10.54 -4.78 -11.04
C ILE A 41 -11.63 -3.75 -11.35
N THR A 42 -12.46 -3.39 -10.39
CA THR A 42 -13.53 -2.40 -10.55
C THR A 42 -12.96 -1.03 -10.95
N PHE A 43 -11.87 -0.61 -10.30
CA PHE A 43 -11.20 0.65 -10.66
C PHE A 43 -10.65 0.64 -12.09
N MET A 44 -9.98 -0.44 -12.49
CA MET A 44 -9.44 -0.59 -13.85
C MET A 44 -10.55 -0.61 -14.90
N THR A 45 -11.62 -1.37 -14.64
CA THR A 45 -12.79 -1.46 -15.53
C THR A 45 -13.47 -0.08 -15.67
N SER A 46 -13.65 0.64 -14.57
CA SER A 46 -14.24 1.99 -14.58
C SER A 46 -13.38 2.98 -15.37
N LYS A 47 -12.05 2.92 -15.24
CA LYS A 47 -11.14 3.75 -16.04
C LYS A 47 -11.23 3.43 -17.53
N LEU A 48 -11.24 2.15 -17.87
CA LEU A 48 -11.37 1.71 -19.26
C LEU A 48 -12.71 2.16 -19.87
N ALA A 49 -13.80 1.96 -19.14
CA ALA A 49 -15.14 2.41 -19.55
C ALA A 49 -15.17 3.93 -19.76
N ALA A 50 -14.58 4.71 -18.87
CA ALA A 50 -14.50 6.16 -19.01
C ALA A 50 -13.75 6.59 -20.29
N ILE A 51 -12.66 5.89 -20.63
CA ILE A 51 -11.90 6.18 -21.87
C ILE A 51 -12.75 5.89 -23.12
N ILE A 52 -13.49 4.78 -23.12
CA ILE A 52 -14.36 4.38 -24.24
C ILE A 52 -15.51 5.37 -24.39
N LEU A 53 -16.21 5.68 -23.29
CA LEU A 53 -17.36 6.60 -23.30
C LEU A 53 -16.98 8.00 -23.81
N ARG A 54 -15.80 8.51 -23.44
CA ARG A 54 -15.29 9.78 -23.98
C ARG A 54 -15.06 9.75 -25.49
N ARG A 55 -14.59 8.62 -26.01
CA ARG A 55 -14.41 8.46 -27.47
C ARG A 55 -15.74 8.48 -28.23
N VAL A 56 -16.82 8.06 -27.57
CA VAL A 56 -18.19 8.08 -28.10
C VAL A 56 -18.87 9.46 -27.89
N GLY A 57 -18.18 10.42 -27.27
CA GLY A 57 -18.71 11.78 -27.05
C GLY A 57 -19.60 11.92 -25.82
N MET A 58 -19.66 10.92 -24.93
CA MET A 58 -20.42 11.02 -23.69
C MET A 58 -19.63 11.79 -22.62
N PRO A 59 -20.24 12.77 -21.92
CA PRO A 59 -19.61 13.46 -20.81
C PRO A 59 -19.42 12.48 -19.64
N VAL A 60 -18.16 12.22 -19.28
CA VAL A 60 -17.79 11.39 -18.12
C VAL A 60 -17.04 12.25 -17.14
N GLU A 61 -17.50 12.26 -15.89
CA GLU A 61 -16.84 12.95 -14.79
C GLU A 61 -15.43 12.40 -14.55
N GLU A 62 -14.46 13.28 -14.45
CA GLU A 62 -13.07 12.88 -14.24
C GLU A 62 -12.81 12.59 -12.76
N LEU A 63 -12.20 11.44 -12.50
CA LEU A 63 -11.65 11.19 -11.18
C LEU A 63 -10.55 12.22 -10.87
N PRO A 64 -10.50 12.74 -9.64
CA PRO A 64 -9.47 13.70 -9.26
C PRO A 64 -8.07 13.11 -9.52
N PRO A 65 -7.10 13.98 -9.88
CA PRO A 65 -5.73 13.51 -10.12
C PRO A 65 -5.15 12.84 -8.88
N CYS A 66 -4.33 11.80 -9.07
CA CYS A 66 -3.80 10.95 -8.00
C CYS A 66 -3.14 11.76 -6.86
N GLY A 67 -2.47 12.87 -7.16
CA GLY A 67 -1.87 13.75 -6.16
C GLY A 67 -2.88 14.41 -5.20
N LYS A 68 -4.16 14.47 -5.56
CA LYS A 68 -5.23 15.03 -4.70
C LYS A 68 -5.96 13.97 -3.87
N TRP A 69 -5.63 12.69 -4.04
CA TRP A 69 -6.26 11.63 -3.25
C TRP A 69 -5.82 11.74 -1.79
N GLN A 70 -6.78 11.79 -0.90
CA GLN A 70 -6.56 11.83 0.55
C GLN A 70 -7.29 10.67 1.17
N MET A 71 -6.54 9.84 1.88
CA MET A 71 -7.10 8.77 2.70
C MET A 71 -7.48 9.31 4.07
N PRO A 72 -8.42 8.66 4.76
CA PRO A 72 -8.80 9.06 6.11
C PRO A 72 -7.60 9.07 7.06
N LYS A 73 -7.49 10.08 7.91
CA LYS A 73 -6.38 10.23 8.88
C LYS A 73 -6.30 9.09 9.90
N TRP A 74 -7.34 8.27 10.00
CA TRP A 74 -7.34 7.08 10.86
C TRP A 74 -6.68 5.84 10.23
N ALA A 75 -6.33 5.86 8.94
CA ALA A 75 -5.71 4.72 8.26
C ALA A 75 -4.42 4.20 8.94
N PRO A 76 -3.47 5.03 9.41
CA PRO A 76 -2.31 4.58 10.16
C PRO A 76 -2.65 3.91 11.49
N PHE A 77 -3.70 4.38 12.16
CA PHE A 77 -4.16 3.76 13.43
C PHE A 77 -4.72 2.37 13.20
N LEU A 78 -5.40 2.15 12.07
CA LEU A 78 -5.91 0.84 11.69
C LEU A 78 -4.77 -0.16 11.48
N LEU A 79 -3.68 0.28 10.83
CA LEU A 79 -2.47 -0.50 10.67
C LEU A 79 -1.82 -0.81 12.03
N ALA A 80 -1.68 0.18 12.90
CA ALA A 80 -1.08 0.01 14.23
C ALA A 80 -1.89 -0.97 15.10
N ILE A 81 -3.21 -0.84 15.14
CA ILE A 81 -4.09 -1.77 15.85
C ILE A 81 -3.96 -3.19 15.28
N GLY A 82 -3.92 -3.32 13.95
CA GLY A 82 -3.72 -4.59 13.28
C GLY A 82 -2.42 -5.26 13.68
N ILE A 83 -1.31 -4.53 13.75
CA ILE A 83 -0.01 -5.04 14.18
C ILE A 83 -0.05 -5.51 15.65
N ILE A 84 -0.66 -4.72 16.55
CA ILE A 84 -0.80 -5.08 17.97
C ILE A 84 -1.64 -6.35 18.12
N LEU A 85 -2.77 -6.44 17.43
CA LEU A 85 -3.63 -7.62 17.46
C LEU A 85 -2.93 -8.86 16.90
N ASN A 86 -2.19 -8.71 15.80
CA ASN A 86 -1.41 -9.79 15.21
C ASN A 86 -0.30 -10.28 16.14
N TYR A 87 0.38 -9.37 16.84
CA TYR A 87 1.35 -9.72 17.86
C TYR A 87 0.70 -10.52 19.02
N TRP A 88 -0.43 -10.05 19.55
CA TRP A 88 -1.13 -10.74 20.63
C TRP A 88 -1.71 -12.09 20.21
N ALA A 89 -2.18 -12.19 18.97
CA ALA A 89 -2.63 -13.44 18.37
C ALA A 89 -1.52 -14.51 18.42
N ASN A 90 -0.31 -14.12 17.99
CA ASN A 90 0.83 -15.04 17.95
C ASN A 90 1.36 -15.39 19.35
N VAL A 91 1.39 -14.43 20.30
CA VAL A 91 1.96 -14.65 21.64
C VAL A 91 0.98 -15.38 22.58
N LYS A 92 -0.31 -15.05 22.49
CA LYS A 92 -1.33 -15.57 23.42
C LYS A 92 -2.27 -16.61 22.80
N GLY A 93 -2.14 -16.90 21.51
CA GLY A 93 -2.99 -17.87 20.81
C GLY A 93 -4.46 -17.46 20.74
N ILE A 94 -4.76 -16.16 20.72
CA ILE A 94 -6.15 -15.66 20.70
C ILE A 94 -6.71 -15.84 19.29
N GLU A 95 -7.61 -16.79 19.09
CA GLU A 95 -8.13 -17.19 17.80
C GLU A 95 -8.82 -16.03 17.05
N ILE A 96 -9.62 -15.23 17.73
CA ILE A 96 -10.28 -14.03 17.15
C ILE A 96 -9.23 -13.03 16.62
N ALA A 97 -8.15 -12.81 17.36
CA ALA A 97 -7.09 -11.90 16.96
C ALA A 97 -6.32 -12.43 15.74
N MET A 98 -6.20 -13.77 15.58
CA MET A 98 -5.62 -14.40 14.38
C MET A 98 -6.44 -14.11 13.10
N TRP A 99 -7.76 -13.98 13.22
CA TRP A 99 -8.62 -13.63 12.10
C TRP A 99 -8.65 -12.12 11.82
N ILE A 100 -8.71 -11.30 12.83
CA ILE A 100 -8.88 -9.84 12.69
C ILE A 100 -7.55 -9.15 12.40
N GLY A 101 -6.48 -9.53 13.09
CA GLY A 101 -5.16 -8.88 13.02
C GLY A 101 -4.61 -8.75 11.60
N PRO A 102 -4.42 -9.86 10.85
CA PRO A 102 -3.90 -9.83 9.49
C PRO A 102 -4.77 -9.02 8.52
N ASN A 103 -6.09 -9.07 8.67
CA ASN A 103 -7.00 -8.30 7.84
C ASN A 103 -6.87 -6.78 8.08
N LEU A 104 -6.75 -6.36 9.35
CA LEU A 104 -6.51 -4.96 9.68
C LEU A 104 -5.13 -4.47 9.22
N VAL A 105 -4.10 -5.30 9.37
CA VAL A 105 -2.75 -4.98 8.85
C VAL A 105 -2.80 -4.78 7.34
N LEU A 106 -3.40 -5.70 6.61
CA LEU A 106 -3.48 -5.61 5.16
C LEU A 106 -4.31 -4.40 4.71
N ALA A 107 -5.49 -4.19 5.30
CA ALA A 107 -6.34 -3.04 4.99
C ALA A 107 -5.63 -1.71 5.29
N GLY A 108 -5.03 -1.58 6.48
CA GLY A 108 -4.27 -0.40 6.86
C GLY A 108 -3.06 -0.15 5.96
N ALA A 109 -2.31 -1.21 5.61
CA ALA A 109 -1.16 -1.11 4.72
C ALA A 109 -1.57 -0.64 3.31
N VAL A 110 -2.67 -1.15 2.75
CA VAL A 110 -3.15 -0.72 1.43
C VAL A 110 -3.61 0.74 1.46
N LEU A 111 -4.34 1.17 2.48
CA LEU A 111 -4.76 2.57 2.62
C LEU A 111 -3.56 3.50 2.75
N CYS A 112 -2.57 3.14 3.59
CA CYS A 112 -1.32 3.89 3.70
C CYS A 112 -0.51 3.87 2.39
N ALA A 113 -0.50 2.76 1.64
CA ALA A 113 0.16 2.70 0.35
C ALA A 113 -0.47 3.64 -0.68
N ILE A 114 -1.80 3.69 -0.76
CA ILE A 114 -2.51 4.64 -1.64
C ILE A 114 -2.17 6.09 -1.28
N GLN A 115 -2.12 6.40 0.02
CA GLN A 115 -1.71 7.71 0.52
C GLN A 115 -0.25 8.02 0.14
N GLY A 116 0.66 7.06 0.29
CA GLY A 116 2.08 7.19 -0.08
C GLY A 116 2.28 7.41 -1.58
N VAL A 117 1.56 6.68 -2.42
CA VAL A 117 1.54 6.89 -3.88
C VAL A 117 1.09 8.32 -4.21
N ALA A 118 0.02 8.80 -3.58
CA ALA A 118 -0.48 10.15 -3.80
C ALA A 118 0.52 11.21 -3.30
N CYS A 119 1.23 10.95 -2.20
CA CYS A 119 2.27 11.83 -1.67
C CYS A 119 3.45 11.94 -2.63
N VAL A 120 4.01 10.81 -3.08
CA VAL A 120 5.12 10.77 -4.05
C VAL A 120 4.72 11.47 -5.35
N TRP A 121 3.53 11.21 -5.85
CA TRP A 121 3.02 11.88 -7.05
C TRP A 121 2.96 13.40 -6.88
N SER A 122 2.44 13.89 -5.77
CA SER A 122 2.35 15.32 -5.47
C SER A 122 3.73 15.99 -5.35
N ILE A 123 4.69 15.30 -4.71
CA ILE A 123 6.08 15.77 -4.60
C ILE A 123 6.70 15.93 -5.98
N PHE A 124 6.62 14.92 -6.84
CA PHE A 124 7.15 15.01 -8.21
C PHE A 124 6.43 16.06 -9.06
N GLU A 125 5.16 16.34 -8.79
CA GLU A 125 4.43 17.41 -9.43
C GLU A 125 4.98 18.79 -9.04
N SER A 126 5.31 18.97 -7.78
CA SER A 126 5.92 20.21 -7.26
C SER A 126 7.30 20.46 -7.88
N TYR A 127 8.08 19.41 -8.13
CA TYR A 127 9.38 19.50 -8.82
C TYR A 127 9.29 19.55 -10.36
N ARG A 128 8.09 19.66 -10.93
CA ARG A 128 7.84 19.72 -12.39
C ARG A 128 8.44 18.53 -13.16
N VAL A 129 8.58 17.39 -12.53
CA VAL A 129 9.03 16.15 -13.19
C VAL A 129 8.02 15.75 -14.26
N GLY A 130 8.45 15.36 -15.46
CA GLY A 130 7.58 14.93 -16.54
C GLY A 130 6.69 13.75 -16.16
N LYS A 131 5.44 13.72 -16.66
CA LYS A 131 4.43 12.71 -16.30
C LYS A 131 4.91 11.27 -16.51
N SER A 132 5.64 11.00 -17.60
CA SER A 132 6.19 9.67 -17.88
C SER A 132 7.23 9.23 -16.85
N TRP A 133 8.13 10.13 -16.45
CA TRP A 133 9.13 9.86 -15.43
C TRP A 133 8.50 9.60 -14.05
N ARG A 134 7.47 10.36 -13.68
CA ARG A 134 6.72 10.12 -12.44
C ARG A 134 6.15 8.71 -12.39
N THR A 135 5.54 8.26 -13.50
CA THR A 135 4.95 6.91 -13.59
C THR A 135 6.01 5.82 -13.48
N ILE A 136 7.15 5.98 -14.18
CA ILE A 136 8.24 5.00 -14.15
C ILE A 136 8.84 4.89 -12.74
N VAL A 137 9.20 6.01 -12.13
CA VAL A 137 9.80 6.02 -10.79
C VAL A 137 8.83 5.46 -9.76
N LEU A 138 7.54 5.80 -9.85
CA LEU A 138 6.51 5.28 -8.96
C LEU A 138 6.34 3.76 -9.13
N ALA A 139 6.35 3.26 -10.37
CA ALA A 139 6.28 1.82 -10.65
C ALA A 139 7.50 1.07 -10.08
N VAL A 140 8.70 1.61 -10.25
CA VAL A 140 9.94 1.05 -9.68
C VAL A 140 9.88 1.05 -8.15
N LEU A 141 9.44 2.15 -7.53
CA LEU A 141 9.27 2.24 -6.07
C LEU A 141 8.26 1.22 -5.54
N LEU A 142 7.12 1.04 -6.23
CA LEU A 142 6.10 0.06 -5.86
C LEU A 142 6.61 -1.38 -5.97
N LEU A 143 7.41 -1.69 -7.00
CA LEU A 143 7.92 -3.03 -7.23
C LEU A 143 9.10 -3.39 -6.33
N MET A 144 10.02 -2.43 -6.13
CA MET A 144 11.26 -2.70 -5.38
C MET A 144 11.14 -2.39 -3.88
N PHE A 145 10.36 -1.38 -3.51
CA PHE A 145 10.28 -0.88 -2.13
C PHE A 145 8.84 -0.57 -1.69
N PRO A 146 7.91 -1.54 -1.73
CA PRO A 146 6.51 -1.31 -1.33
C PRO A 146 6.38 -0.82 0.11
N GLN A 147 7.26 -1.27 1.00
CA GLN A 147 7.29 -0.85 2.41
C GLN A 147 7.59 0.64 2.56
N THR A 148 8.49 1.19 1.75
CA THR A 148 8.82 2.62 1.77
C THR A 148 7.61 3.47 1.42
N ILE A 149 6.78 3.03 0.49
CA ILE A 149 5.55 3.74 0.12
C ILE A 149 4.54 3.73 1.26
N VAL A 150 4.39 2.61 1.97
CA VAL A 150 3.52 2.53 3.16
C VAL A 150 4.01 3.50 4.25
N VAL A 151 5.32 3.51 4.53
CA VAL A 151 5.91 4.42 5.51
C VAL A 151 5.72 5.89 5.12
N LEU A 152 5.94 6.24 3.86
CA LEU A 152 5.66 7.60 3.35
C LEU A 152 4.18 7.97 3.50
N GLY A 153 3.28 7.02 3.28
CA GLY A 153 1.85 7.23 3.49
C GLY A 153 1.48 7.49 4.95
N ILE A 154 2.12 6.78 5.89
CA ILE A 154 1.96 7.01 7.33
C ILE A 154 2.44 8.42 7.69
N ILE A 155 3.64 8.79 7.24
CA ILE A 155 4.24 10.11 7.52
C ILE A 155 3.37 11.22 6.92
N ASP A 156 2.90 11.06 5.68
CA ASP A 156 2.02 12.05 5.03
C ASP A 156 0.68 12.19 5.75
N SER A 157 0.11 11.09 6.27
CA SER A 157 -1.13 11.13 7.05
C SER A 157 -1.01 11.91 8.37
N ILE A 158 0.20 11.87 8.99
CA ILE A 158 0.45 12.52 10.29
C ILE A 158 0.90 13.97 10.10
N PHE A 159 1.79 14.22 9.15
CA PHE A 159 2.49 15.50 8.99
C PHE A 159 2.00 16.34 7.82
N ASP A 160 1.04 15.86 7.00
CA ASP A 160 0.55 16.55 5.81
C ASP A 160 1.70 17.05 4.90
N LEU A 161 2.67 16.17 4.59
CA LEU A 161 3.88 16.50 3.83
C LEU A 161 3.57 17.26 2.53
N ARG A 162 2.49 16.89 1.86
CA ARG A 162 2.05 17.53 0.61
C ARG A 162 1.79 19.03 0.76
N ARG A 163 1.25 19.46 1.89
CA ARG A 163 0.99 20.85 2.17
C ARG A 163 2.30 21.64 2.27
N HIS A 164 3.28 21.10 2.98
CA HIS A 164 4.60 21.72 3.14
C HIS A 164 5.33 21.90 1.79
N PHE A 165 5.28 20.89 0.92
CA PHE A 165 5.93 20.96 -0.40
C PHE A 165 5.19 21.88 -1.37
N SER A 166 3.86 21.95 -1.31
CA SER A 166 3.05 22.85 -2.14
C SER A 166 3.27 24.33 -1.77
N GLU A 167 3.39 24.65 -0.49
CA GLU A 167 3.65 26.00 -0.01
C GLU A 167 5.06 26.49 -0.41
N ARG A 168 6.09 25.63 -0.34
CA ARG A 168 7.45 25.96 -0.83
C ARG A 168 7.50 26.23 -2.33
N SER A 169 6.80 25.46 -3.13
CA SER A 169 6.73 25.65 -4.59
C SER A 169 6.12 27.00 -4.98
N ASN A 170 5.21 27.54 -4.19
CA ASN A 170 4.61 28.85 -4.43
C ASN A 170 5.50 30.01 -3.99
N GLN A 171 6.34 29.83 -2.97
CA GLN A 171 7.28 30.89 -2.51
C GLN A 171 8.47 31.10 -3.46
N THR A 172 8.84 30.12 -4.27
CA THR A 172 9.95 30.21 -5.24
C THR A 172 9.53 30.90 -6.55
N LYS A 173 8.28 31.36 -6.65
CA LYS A 173 7.76 32.07 -7.84
C LYS A 173 7.83 33.60 -7.75
N TYR A 174 8.36 34.13 -6.69
CA TYR A 174 8.67 35.54 -6.47
C TYR A 174 10.17 35.72 -6.30
#